data_bae7b1152dac51f8d6d8c5cb6e99381b
#
_entry.id   bae7b1152dac51f8d6d8c5cb6e99381b
#
_cell.length_a   1.000
_cell.length_b   1.000
_cell.length_c   1.000
_cell.angle_alpha   90.00
_cell.angle_beta   90.00
_cell.angle_gamma   90.00
#
_symmetry.space_group_name_H-M   'P 1'
#
loop_
_entity.id
_entity.type
_entity.pdbx_description
1 polymer ?
#
loop_
_entity_poly.entity_id
_entity_poly.type
_entity_poly.pdbx_seq_one_letter_code
_entity_poly.pdbx_strand_id
1 'polypeptide(L)'
;PVLSENGRVIINEDVALTEAILQNLATWQIPAVSIWDEEELPRQFSATHFADEYDNTVQLVDSAFASMRFCGELPLAEMQQNVVGSVLQMTETIGAMHHLHAMRRLGEYTIHHSVGVSVICGVLGKWLGYEGTALRDLVLAGLLHDIGKTQIPEELIAKPEKLTDEEMAQMKQHSALAIELLRKTETATMDVVLAI
;
A
#
# COMPACT_ATOMS: atom_id res chain seq x y z
N PRO A 1 -9.55 -17.50 14.09
CA PRO A 1 -8.62 -16.91 15.04
C PRO A 1 -8.15 -17.92 16.09
N VAL A 2 -6.93 -17.75 16.60
CA VAL A 2 -6.45 -18.51 17.76
C VAL A 2 -6.81 -17.75 19.02
N LEU A 3 -7.47 -18.42 19.96
CA LEU A 3 -7.95 -17.80 21.20
C LEU A 3 -7.13 -18.28 22.41
N SER A 4 -6.90 -17.41 23.37
CA SER A 4 -6.38 -17.77 24.68
C SER A 4 -7.45 -18.52 25.50
N GLU A 5 -7.07 -19.14 26.62
CA GLU A 5 -8.01 -19.77 27.56
C GLU A 5 -9.10 -18.82 28.06
N ASN A 6 -8.82 -17.52 28.07
CA ASN A 6 -9.76 -16.47 28.49
C ASN A 6 -10.61 -15.90 27.32
N GLY A 7 -10.59 -16.53 26.15
CA GLY A 7 -11.35 -16.11 24.97
C GLY A 7 -10.81 -14.86 24.26
N ARG A 8 -9.61 -14.39 24.59
CA ARG A 8 -8.96 -13.31 23.86
C ARG A 8 -8.33 -13.84 22.56
N VAL A 9 -8.51 -13.12 21.46
CA VAL A 9 -7.82 -13.41 20.21
C VAL A 9 -6.32 -13.15 20.39
N ILE A 10 -5.51 -14.21 20.20
CA ILE A 10 -4.05 -14.16 20.25
C ILE A 10 -3.49 -13.98 18.84
N ILE A 11 -4.06 -14.71 17.88
CA ILE A 11 -3.72 -14.62 16.46
C ILE A 11 -5.04 -14.52 15.69
N ASN A 12 -5.15 -13.53 14.82
CA ASN A 12 -6.31 -13.39 13.97
C ASN A 12 -6.36 -14.48 12.90
N GLU A 13 -7.51 -14.64 12.25
CA GLU A 13 -7.64 -15.43 11.03
C GLU A 13 -6.69 -14.89 9.97
N ASP A 14 -6.28 -15.75 9.05
CA ASP A 14 -5.51 -15.41 7.85
C ASP A 14 -4.15 -14.74 8.12
N VAL A 15 -3.57 -15.00 9.31
CA VAL A 15 -2.21 -14.58 9.63
C VAL A 15 -1.23 -15.64 9.18
N ALA A 16 -0.25 -15.25 8.34
CA ALA A 16 0.85 -16.13 7.95
C ALA A 16 1.67 -16.54 9.19
N LEU A 17 1.85 -17.85 9.38
CA LEU A 17 2.61 -18.39 10.50
C LEU A 17 4.11 -18.22 10.23
N THR A 18 4.73 -17.30 10.94
CA THR A 18 6.19 -17.14 10.96
C THR A 18 6.82 -18.01 12.03
N GLU A 19 8.14 -18.24 11.93
CA GLU A 19 8.92 -18.95 12.96
C GLU A 19 8.70 -18.37 14.37
N ALA A 20 8.65 -17.04 14.49
CA ALA A 20 8.39 -16.36 15.75
C ALA A 20 6.98 -16.65 16.29
N ILE A 21 5.97 -16.73 15.43
CA ILE A 21 4.60 -17.07 15.82
C ILE A 21 4.56 -18.54 16.28
N LEU A 22 5.21 -19.44 15.56
CA LEU A 22 5.28 -20.86 15.95
C LEU A 22 5.93 -21.06 17.31
N GLN A 23 7.02 -20.34 17.61
CA GLN A 23 7.67 -20.34 18.92
C GLN A 23 6.75 -19.81 20.01
N ASN A 24 5.99 -18.74 19.73
CA ASN A 24 5.01 -18.19 20.67
C ASN A 24 3.85 -19.15 20.93
N LEU A 25 3.33 -19.82 19.91
CA LEU A 25 2.28 -20.84 20.06
C LEU A 25 2.72 -21.95 21.02
N ALA A 26 3.98 -22.42 20.89
CA ALA A 26 4.55 -23.40 21.80
C ALA A 26 4.65 -22.85 23.24
N THR A 27 5.07 -21.60 23.41
CA THR A 27 5.17 -20.92 24.71
C THR A 27 3.79 -20.74 25.38
N TRP A 28 2.77 -20.49 24.59
CA TRP A 28 1.39 -20.34 25.06
C TRP A 28 0.65 -21.67 25.23
N GLN A 29 1.35 -22.79 25.04
CA GLN A 29 0.81 -24.14 25.18
C GLN A 29 -0.41 -24.41 24.28
N ILE A 30 -0.44 -23.81 23.09
CA ILE A 30 -1.46 -24.05 22.09
C ILE A 30 -1.08 -25.32 21.32
N PRO A 31 -1.82 -26.44 21.50
CA PRO A 31 -1.39 -27.73 21.01
C PRO A 31 -1.55 -27.90 19.49
N ALA A 32 -2.48 -27.17 18.90
CA ALA A 32 -2.77 -27.27 17.46
C ALA A 32 -3.48 -26.01 16.97
N VAL A 33 -3.22 -25.67 15.72
CA VAL A 33 -3.95 -24.63 14.99
C VAL A 33 -4.34 -25.18 13.60
N SER A 34 -5.48 -24.75 13.08
CA SER A 34 -5.84 -25.06 11.69
C SER A 34 -5.08 -24.14 10.78
N ILE A 35 -4.42 -24.67 9.77
CA ILE A 35 -3.68 -23.93 8.76
C ILE A 35 -4.24 -24.25 7.38
N TRP A 36 -4.11 -23.30 6.48
CA TRP A 36 -4.22 -23.57 5.05
C TRP A 36 -2.85 -23.96 4.52
N ASP A 37 -2.78 -25.00 3.71
CA ASP A 37 -1.58 -25.29 2.94
C ASP A 37 -1.56 -24.35 1.72
N GLU A 38 -0.37 -23.81 1.38
CA GLU A 38 -0.23 -22.89 0.25
C GLU A 38 -0.63 -23.55 -1.08
N GLU A 39 -0.48 -24.87 -1.20
CA GLU A 39 -0.92 -25.67 -2.35
C GLU A 39 -2.46 -25.83 -2.46
N GLU A 40 -3.17 -25.71 -1.34
CA GLU A 40 -4.64 -25.82 -1.26
C GLU A 40 -5.35 -24.47 -1.36
N LEU A 41 -4.62 -23.36 -1.26
CA LEU A 41 -5.19 -22.02 -1.35
C LEU A 41 -5.65 -21.71 -2.78
N PRO A 42 -6.85 -21.12 -2.96
CA PRO A 42 -7.21 -20.52 -4.23
C PRO A 42 -6.12 -19.53 -4.65
N ARG A 43 -5.72 -19.54 -5.93
CA ARG A 43 -4.61 -18.73 -6.46
C ARG A 43 -4.67 -17.26 -6.02
N GLN A 44 -5.87 -16.68 -5.95
CA GLN A 44 -6.10 -15.29 -5.54
C GLN A 44 -5.67 -14.95 -4.10
N PHE A 45 -5.42 -15.97 -3.26
CA PHE A 45 -4.95 -15.78 -1.88
C PHE A 45 -3.51 -16.23 -1.68
N SER A 46 -2.81 -16.58 -2.75
CA SER A 46 -1.43 -17.08 -2.69
C SER A 46 -0.40 -15.93 -2.70
N ALA A 47 0.77 -16.21 -2.15
CA ALA A 47 1.92 -15.29 -2.18
C ALA A 47 2.37 -14.95 -3.60
N THR A 48 2.31 -15.93 -4.51
CA THR A 48 2.66 -15.73 -5.93
C THR A 48 1.72 -14.77 -6.62
N HIS A 49 0.42 -14.89 -6.38
CA HIS A 49 -0.57 -13.95 -6.92
C HIS A 49 -0.37 -12.53 -6.36
N PHE A 50 -0.10 -12.40 -5.05
CA PHE A 50 0.24 -11.12 -4.45
C PHE A 50 1.45 -10.47 -5.12
N ALA A 51 2.52 -11.23 -5.37
CA ALA A 51 3.73 -10.71 -6.01
C ALA A 51 3.46 -10.26 -7.45
N ASP A 52 2.73 -11.06 -8.22
CA ASP A 52 2.36 -10.73 -9.61
C ASP A 52 1.52 -9.43 -9.65
N GLU A 53 0.49 -9.31 -8.80
CA GLU A 53 -0.36 -8.12 -8.70
C GLU A 53 0.42 -6.90 -8.21
N TYR A 54 1.34 -7.09 -7.27
CA TYR A 54 2.19 -6.02 -6.76
C TYR A 54 3.11 -5.47 -7.85
N ASP A 55 3.83 -6.33 -8.58
CA ASP A 55 4.75 -5.91 -9.65
C ASP A 55 3.99 -5.24 -10.80
N ASN A 56 2.81 -5.75 -11.19
CA ASN A 56 1.94 -5.12 -12.19
C ASN A 56 1.44 -3.74 -11.71
N THR A 57 1.04 -3.63 -10.45
CA THR A 57 0.58 -2.37 -9.86
C THR A 57 1.70 -1.33 -9.84
N VAL A 58 2.92 -1.73 -9.46
CA VAL A 58 4.10 -0.84 -9.49
C VAL A 58 4.33 -0.28 -10.89
N GLN A 59 4.26 -1.11 -11.95
CA GLN A 59 4.45 -0.66 -13.33
C GLN A 59 3.37 0.33 -13.77
N LEU A 60 2.11 0.09 -13.41
CA LEU A 60 1.01 1.01 -13.74
C LEU A 60 1.18 2.36 -13.04
N VAL A 61 1.56 2.34 -11.76
CA VAL A 61 1.79 3.57 -10.97
C VAL A 61 3.00 4.33 -11.49
N ASP A 62 4.09 3.65 -11.83
CA ASP A 62 5.28 4.27 -12.42
C ASP A 62 4.92 5.00 -13.71
N SER A 63 4.19 4.34 -14.61
CA SER A 63 3.72 4.92 -15.87
C SER A 63 2.83 6.14 -15.64
N ALA A 64 1.92 6.10 -14.67
CA ALA A 64 1.04 7.22 -14.33
C ALA A 64 1.82 8.41 -13.74
N PHE A 65 2.80 8.16 -12.87
CA PHE A 65 3.64 9.21 -12.28
C PHE A 65 4.58 9.82 -13.33
N ALA A 66 5.11 9.00 -14.26
CA ALA A 66 5.88 9.48 -15.40
C ALA A 66 5.02 10.38 -16.31
N SER A 67 3.78 9.98 -16.63
CA SER A 67 2.85 10.82 -17.39
C SER A 67 2.60 12.17 -16.70
N MET A 68 2.40 12.16 -15.39
CA MET A 68 2.27 13.38 -14.60
C MET A 68 3.52 14.27 -14.68
N ARG A 69 4.71 13.68 -14.57
CA ARG A 69 5.99 14.42 -14.62
C ARG A 69 6.26 15.05 -15.98
N PHE A 70 6.06 14.30 -17.07
CA PHE A 70 6.44 14.71 -18.42
C PHE A 70 5.33 15.40 -19.21
N CYS A 71 4.09 15.00 -19.00
CA CYS A 71 2.93 15.49 -19.75
C CYS A 71 2.03 16.41 -18.92
N GLY A 72 2.16 16.40 -17.59
CA GLY A 72 1.28 17.15 -16.69
C GLY A 72 -0.12 16.54 -16.55
N GLU A 73 -0.31 15.30 -17.00
CA GLU A 73 -1.60 14.59 -17.01
C GLU A 73 -1.54 13.36 -16.11
N LEU A 74 -2.48 13.27 -15.17
CA LEU A 74 -2.65 12.11 -14.32
C LEU A 74 -3.86 11.30 -14.81
N PRO A 75 -3.70 10.02 -15.23
CA PRO A 75 -4.80 9.17 -15.68
C PRO A 75 -5.61 8.64 -14.48
N LEU A 76 -6.20 9.56 -13.69
CA LEU A 76 -6.80 9.26 -12.40
C LEU A 76 -7.97 8.29 -12.51
N ALA A 77 -8.81 8.39 -13.54
CA ALA A 77 -9.93 7.46 -13.76
C ALA A 77 -9.44 6.02 -13.98
N GLU A 78 -8.36 5.85 -14.76
CA GLU A 78 -7.74 4.54 -14.98
C GLU A 78 -7.10 4.00 -13.70
N MET A 79 -6.42 4.85 -12.93
CA MET A 79 -5.86 4.48 -11.63
C MET A 79 -6.95 4.04 -10.65
N GLN A 80 -8.06 4.75 -10.56
CA GLN A 80 -9.21 4.38 -9.72
C GLN A 80 -9.80 3.02 -10.11
N GLN A 81 -9.85 2.72 -11.40
CA GLN A 81 -10.45 1.48 -11.89
C GLN A 81 -9.48 0.30 -11.73
N ASN A 82 -8.25 0.43 -12.22
CA ASN A 82 -7.30 -0.67 -12.34
C ASN A 82 -6.42 -0.78 -11.08
N VAL A 83 -5.71 0.29 -10.71
CA VAL A 83 -4.73 0.24 -9.61
C VAL A 83 -5.41 0.03 -8.27
N VAL A 84 -6.44 0.80 -7.95
CA VAL A 84 -7.19 0.62 -6.68
C VAL A 84 -7.86 -0.75 -6.62
N GLY A 85 -8.32 -1.28 -7.76
CA GLY A 85 -8.86 -2.64 -7.86
C GLY A 85 -7.83 -3.70 -7.48
N SER A 86 -6.64 -3.66 -8.08
CA SER A 86 -5.53 -4.59 -7.78
C SER A 86 -5.05 -4.46 -6.32
N VAL A 87 -4.93 -3.23 -5.79
CA VAL A 87 -4.58 -3.03 -4.37
C VAL A 87 -5.61 -3.69 -3.46
N LEU A 88 -6.90 -3.53 -3.72
CA LEU A 88 -7.94 -4.16 -2.91
C LEU A 88 -7.90 -5.69 -3.00
N GLN A 89 -7.59 -6.26 -4.16
CA GLN A 89 -7.38 -7.71 -4.30
C GLN A 89 -6.17 -8.18 -3.49
N MET A 90 -5.05 -7.45 -3.52
CA MET A 90 -3.89 -7.75 -2.67
C MET A 90 -4.25 -7.79 -1.18
N THR A 91 -5.17 -6.93 -0.72
CA THR A 91 -5.61 -6.93 0.69
C THR A 91 -6.46 -8.14 1.07
N GLU A 92 -6.98 -8.91 0.11
CA GLU A 92 -7.68 -10.19 0.36
C GLU A 92 -6.69 -11.36 0.53
N THR A 93 -5.44 -11.19 0.12
CA THR A 93 -4.42 -12.25 0.23
C THR A 93 -4.11 -12.54 1.69
N ILE A 94 -4.12 -13.82 2.06
CA ILE A 94 -3.75 -14.26 3.39
C ILE A 94 -2.31 -13.82 3.69
N GLY A 95 -2.12 -13.10 4.80
CA GLY A 95 -0.79 -12.58 5.13
C GLY A 95 -0.32 -11.41 4.27
N ALA A 96 -1.22 -10.63 3.66
CA ALA A 96 -0.89 -9.48 2.79
C ALA A 96 0.23 -8.59 3.35
N MET A 97 0.20 -8.28 4.65
CA MET A 97 1.24 -7.47 5.30
C MET A 97 2.61 -8.15 5.34
N HIS A 98 2.64 -9.48 5.48
CA HIS A 98 3.87 -10.26 5.43
C HIS A 98 4.45 -10.25 4.01
N HIS A 99 3.61 -10.49 3.00
CA HIS A 99 4.02 -10.44 1.60
C HIS A 99 4.50 -9.05 1.19
N LEU A 100 3.78 -7.99 1.59
CA LEU A 100 4.21 -6.62 1.36
C LEU A 100 5.59 -6.33 1.98
N HIS A 101 5.86 -6.84 3.19
CA HIS A 101 7.18 -6.68 3.81
C HIS A 101 8.28 -7.37 3.00
N ALA A 102 8.01 -8.55 2.46
CA ALA A 102 8.96 -9.29 1.63
C ALA A 102 9.24 -8.61 0.27
N MET A 103 8.28 -7.82 -0.26
CA MET A 103 8.41 -7.08 -1.52
C MET A 103 9.23 -5.79 -1.41
N ARG A 104 9.66 -5.38 -0.21
CA ARG A 104 10.50 -4.19 -0.02
C ARG A 104 11.85 -4.40 -0.68
N ARG A 105 12.01 -3.84 -1.87
CA ARG A 105 13.26 -3.82 -2.64
C ARG A 105 14.01 -2.52 -2.38
N LEU A 106 15.34 -2.61 -2.33
CA LEU A 106 16.23 -1.45 -2.34
C LEU A 106 16.32 -0.96 -3.80
N GLY A 107 15.85 0.26 -4.08
CA GLY A 107 16.02 0.87 -5.40
C GLY A 107 15.01 1.97 -5.68
N GLU A 108 13.91 1.70 -6.28
CA GLU A 108 12.91 2.71 -6.68
C GLU A 108 11.96 3.05 -5.52
N TYR A 109 12.50 3.77 -4.54
CA TYR A 109 11.83 3.98 -3.24
C TYR A 109 10.45 4.62 -3.36
N THR A 110 10.26 5.62 -4.25
CA THR A 110 9.04 6.43 -4.27
C THR A 110 7.82 5.63 -4.73
N ILE A 111 7.93 4.87 -5.83
CA ILE A 111 6.78 4.11 -6.39
C ILE A 111 6.43 2.93 -5.51
N HIS A 112 7.43 2.11 -5.13
CA HIS A 112 7.21 1.00 -4.20
C HIS A 112 6.67 1.46 -2.85
N HIS A 113 7.09 2.65 -2.37
CA HIS A 113 6.55 3.26 -1.17
C HIS A 113 5.06 3.60 -1.33
N SER A 114 4.68 4.29 -2.42
CA SER A 114 3.29 4.67 -2.67
C SER A 114 2.36 3.45 -2.80
N VAL A 115 2.79 2.42 -3.53
CA VAL A 115 2.03 1.15 -3.61
C VAL A 115 1.95 0.49 -2.23
N GLY A 116 3.06 0.43 -1.49
CA GLY A 116 3.07 -0.13 -0.13
C GLY A 116 2.13 0.60 0.83
N VAL A 117 2.13 1.94 0.81
CA VAL A 117 1.22 2.74 1.64
C VAL A 117 -0.24 2.50 1.25
N SER A 118 -0.55 2.38 -0.05
CA SER A 118 -1.92 2.10 -0.51
C SER A 118 -2.43 0.72 -0.03
N VAL A 119 -1.58 -0.32 -0.05
CA VAL A 119 -1.92 -1.64 0.50
C VAL A 119 -2.17 -1.56 2.01
N ILE A 120 -1.31 -0.85 2.76
CA ILE A 120 -1.50 -0.63 4.20
C ILE A 120 -2.82 0.09 4.47
N CYS A 121 -3.13 1.15 3.70
CA CYS A 121 -4.40 1.88 3.79
C CYS A 121 -5.60 0.95 3.55
N GLY A 122 -5.51 0.06 2.56
CA GLY A 122 -6.55 -0.92 2.28
C GLY A 122 -6.78 -1.91 3.43
N VAL A 123 -5.70 -2.49 3.98
CA VAL A 123 -5.78 -3.41 5.12
C VAL A 123 -6.33 -2.71 6.36
N LEU A 124 -5.79 -1.54 6.72
CA LEU A 124 -6.26 -0.77 7.89
C LEU A 124 -7.70 -0.28 7.70
N GLY A 125 -8.05 0.18 6.49
CA GLY A 125 -9.42 0.61 6.17
C GLY A 125 -10.43 -0.50 6.43
N LYS A 126 -10.16 -1.71 5.95
CA LYS A 126 -11.01 -2.89 6.21
C LYS A 126 -11.11 -3.20 7.71
N TRP A 127 -10.01 -3.16 8.45
CA TRP A 127 -10.03 -3.40 9.91
C TRP A 127 -10.85 -2.34 10.67
N LEU A 128 -10.89 -1.11 10.15
CA LEU A 128 -11.68 -0.02 10.71
C LEU A 128 -13.14 -0.02 10.22
N GLY A 129 -13.52 -0.97 9.35
CA GLY A 129 -14.89 -1.10 8.83
C GLY A 129 -15.21 -0.16 7.67
N TYR A 130 -14.19 0.39 6.98
CA TYR A 130 -14.42 1.13 5.74
C TYR A 130 -14.79 0.18 4.61
N GLU A 131 -15.79 0.57 3.81
CA GLU A 131 -16.28 -0.21 2.68
C GLU A 131 -16.58 0.70 1.47
N GLY A 132 -16.82 0.08 0.31
CA GLY A 132 -17.27 0.78 -0.90
C GLY A 132 -16.36 1.93 -1.31
N THR A 133 -16.93 3.10 -1.55
CA THR A 133 -16.21 4.30 -2.03
C THR A 133 -15.22 4.80 -0.99
N ALA A 134 -15.58 4.82 0.29
CA ALA A 134 -14.70 5.32 1.35
C ALA A 134 -13.40 4.51 1.47
N LEU A 135 -13.46 3.17 1.34
CA LEU A 135 -12.27 2.32 1.30
C LEU A 135 -11.43 2.59 0.04
N ARG A 136 -12.07 2.74 -1.12
CA ARG A 136 -11.38 3.05 -2.38
C ARG A 136 -10.67 4.39 -2.33
N ASP A 137 -11.32 5.42 -1.77
CA ASP A 137 -10.76 6.76 -1.62
C ASP A 137 -9.57 6.75 -0.65
N LEU A 138 -9.64 5.99 0.43
CA LEU A 138 -8.52 5.80 1.37
C LEU A 138 -7.31 5.14 0.71
N VAL A 139 -7.53 4.08 -0.09
CA VAL A 139 -6.47 3.40 -0.87
C VAL A 139 -5.86 4.36 -1.88
N LEU A 140 -6.68 5.12 -2.60
CA LEU A 140 -6.24 6.09 -3.59
C LEU A 140 -5.45 7.24 -2.95
N ALA A 141 -5.89 7.76 -1.80
CA ALA A 141 -5.16 8.76 -1.05
C ALA A 141 -3.78 8.27 -0.63
N GLY A 142 -3.69 7.03 -0.10
CA GLY A 142 -2.42 6.39 0.22
C GLY A 142 -1.50 6.21 -0.99
N LEU A 143 -2.07 5.94 -2.17
CA LEU A 143 -1.32 5.83 -3.42
C LEU A 143 -0.74 7.17 -3.89
N LEU A 144 -1.53 8.24 -3.75
CA LEU A 144 -1.23 9.56 -4.33
C LEU A 144 -0.61 10.54 -3.34
N HIS A 145 -0.41 10.16 -2.06
CA HIS A 145 0.06 11.10 -1.03
C HIS A 145 1.39 11.79 -1.41
N ASP A 146 2.22 11.12 -2.17
CA ASP A 146 3.53 11.59 -2.61
C ASP A 146 3.57 12.06 -4.08
N ILE A 147 2.42 12.14 -4.79
CA ILE A 147 2.37 12.50 -6.23
C ILE A 147 3.00 13.87 -6.50
N GLY A 148 2.94 14.80 -5.55
CA GLY A 148 3.57 16.11 -5.66
C GLY A 148 5.09 16.07 -5.79
N LYS A 149 5.75 14.96 -5.44
CA LYS A 149 7.18 14.75 -5.70
C LYS A 149 7.52 14.73 -7.19
N THR A 150 6.55 14.45 -8.07
CA THR A 150 6.74 14.56 -9.52
C THR A 150 7.07 16.00 -9.96
N GLN A 151 6.77 16.99 -9.14
CA GLN A 151 7.06 18.41 -9.39
C GLN A 151 8.32 18.90 -8.67
N ILE A 152 8.98 18.06 -7.89
CA ILE A 152 10.24 18.36 -7.21
C ILE A 152 11.39 17.95 -8.13
N PRO A 153 12.50 18.74 -8.19
CA PRO A 153 13.69 18.37 -8.95
C PRO A 153 14.21 16.99 -8.55
N GLU A 154 14.53 16.17 -9.56
CA GLU A 154 14.97 14.79 -9.33
C GLU A 154 16.28 14.72 -8.54
N GLU A 155 17.19 15.68 -8.78
CA GLU A 155 18.45 15.80 -8.05
C GLU A 155 18.23 15.97 -6.54
N LEU A 156 17.12 16.61 -6.16
CA LEU A 156 16.76 16.81 -4.76
C LEU A 156 16.16 15.53 -4.15
N ILE A 157 15.35 14.82 -4.92
CA ILE A 157 14.73 13.55 -4.48
C ILE A 157 15.80 12.46 -4.32
N ALA A 158 16.73 12.38 -5.28
CA ALA A 158 17.76 11.36 -5.32
C ALA A 158 19.02 11.69 -4.49
N LYS A 159 19.05 12.85 -3.82
CA LYS A 159 20.23 13.31 -3.08
C LYS A 159 20.57 12.33 -1.95
N PRO A 160 21.77 11.73 -1.97
CA PRO A 160 22.16 10.76 -0.94
C PRO A 160 22.54 11.41 0.39
N GLU A 161 22.94 12.71 0.36
CA GLU A 161 23.30 13.44 1.56
C GLU A 161 22.06 14.04 2.23
N LYS A 162 22.24 14.45 3.48
CA LYS A 162 21.21 15.18 4.22
C LYS A 162 20.88 16.49 3.51
N LEU A 163 19.58 16.75 3.33
CA LEU A 163 19.11 18.01 2.75
C LEU A 163 19.46 19.20 3.65
N THR A 164 19.80 20.35 3.04
CA THR A 164 19.89 21.63 3.75
C THR A 164 18.51 22.10 4.19
N ASP A 165 18.43 23.15 4.99
CA ASP A 165 17.14 23.67 5.45
C ASP A 165 16.31 24.23 4.29
N GLU A 166 16.95 24.86 3.29
CA GLU A 166 16.30 25.36 2.06
C GLU A 166 15.81 24.22 1.19
N GLU A 167 16.60 23.19 0.97
CA GLU A 167 16.25 21.99 0.23
C GLU A 167 15.11 21.24 0.92
N MET A 168 15.13 21.15 2.24
CA MET A 168 14.07 20.54 3.03
C MET A 168 12.78 21.36 2.94
N ALA A 169 12.85 22.70 2.93
CA ALA A 169 11.70 23.56 2.72
C ALA A 169 11.08 23.34 1.34
N GLN A 170 11.90 23.17 0.30
CA GLN A 170 11.42 22.82 -1.04
C GLN A 170 10.81 21.41 -1.08
N MET A 171 11.44 20.41 -0.46
CA MET A 171 10.90 19.05 -0.38
C MET A 171 9.54 19.02 0.30
N LYS A 172 9.34 19.78 1.37
CA LYS A 172 8.04 19.86 2.09
C LYS A 172 6.89 20.42 1.26
N GLN A 173 7.18 21.08 0.13
CA GLN A 173 6.13 21.60 -0.75
C GLN A 173 5.38 20.49 -1.51
N HIS A 174 5.91 19.24 -1.55
CA HIS A 174 5.27 18.15 -2.29
C HIS A 174 3.80 17.92 -1.91
N SER A 175 3.44 18.05 -0.62
CA SER A 175 2.03 17.89 -0.19
C SER A 175 1.12 18.98 -0.76
N ALA A 176 1.56 20.24 -0.74
CA ALA A 176 0.80 21.34 -1.35
C ALA A 176 0.69 21.18 -2.87
N LEU A 177 1.78 20.74 -3.52
CA LEU A 177 1.80 20.45 -4.95
C LEU A 177 0.88 19.27 -5.29
N ALA A 178 0.83 18.21 -4.47
CA ALA A 178 -0.10 17.11 -4.65
C ALA A 178 -1.57 17.59 -4.67
N ILE A 179 -1.95 18.42 -3.70
CA ILE A 179 -3.28 19.01 -3.63
C ILE A 179 -3.57 19.85 -4.88
N GLU A 180 -2.62 20.67 -5.33
CA GLU A 180 -2.79 21.51 -6.53
C GLU A 180 -2.99 20.65 -7.79
N LEU A 181 -2.21 19.57 -7.94
CA LEU A 181 -2.33 18.64 -9.05
C LEU A 181 -3.71 17.96 -9.07
N LEU A 182 -4.13 17.41 -7.93
CA LEU A 182 -5.39 16.69 -7.82
C LEU A 182 -6.62 17.59 -8.01
N ARG A 183 -6.56 18.86 -7.59
CA ARG A 183 -7.64 19.83 -7.85
C ARG A 183 -7.84 20.15 -9.32
N LYS A 184 -6.83 19.96 -10.16
CA LYS A 184 -6.91 20.13 -11.62
C LYS A 184 -7.51 18.92 -12.31
N THR A 185 -7.61 17.76 -11.64
CA THR A 185 -8.24 16.56 -12.18
C THR A 185 -9.72 16.56 -11.82
N GLU A 186 -10.59 16.45 -12.80
CA GLU A 186 -12.06 16.50 -12.62
C GLU A 186 -12.62 15.32 -11.80
N THR A 187 -11.85 14.24 -11.67
CA THR A 187 -12.27 12.97 -11.05
C THR A 187 -11.77 12.76 -9.62
N ALA A 188 -10.95 13.67 -9.08
CA ALA A 188 -10.51 13.58 -7.69
C ALA A 188 -11.66 13.96 -6.75
N THR A 189 -12.02 13.05 -5.83
CA THR A 189 -12.99 13.35 -4.77
C THR A 189 -12.37 14.31 -3.75
N MET A 190 -13.22 15.10 -3.07
CA MET A 190 -12.74 15.99 -2.01
C MET A 190 -12.11 15.18 -0.85
N ASP A 191 -12.62 13.99 -0.59
CA ASP A 191 -12.12 13.12 0.49
C ASP A 191 -10.68 12.66 0.20
N VAL A 192 -10.35 12.33 -1.05
CA VAL A 192 -8.97 12.01 -1.47
C VAL A 192 -8.06 13.22 -1.31
N VAL A 193 -8.51 14.40 -1.74
CA VAL A 193 -7.72 15.65 -1.64
C VAL A 193 -7.46 16.06 -0.20
N LEU A 194 -8.40 15.81 0.72
CA LEU A 194 -8.26 16.16 2.14
C LEU A 194 -7.42 15.13 2.92
N ALA A 195 -7.28 13.91 2.42
CA ALA A 195 -6.51 12.84 3.06
C ALA A 195 -5.00 12.90 2.74
N ILE A 196 -4.60 13.74 1.77
CA ILE A 196 -3.19 13.98 1.35
C ILE A 196 -2.64 15.23 2.02
#